data_26a73d1724e373567e3a40447ca472b0
#
_entry.id   26a73d1724e373567e3a40447ca472b0
#
_cell.length_a   1.000
_cell.length_b   1.000
_cell.length_c   1.000
_cell.angle_alpha   90.00
_cell.angle_beta   90.00
_cell.angle_gamma   90.00
#
_symmetry.space_group_name_H-M   'P 1'
#
loop_
_entity.id
_entity.type
_entity.pdbx_description
1 polymer ?
#
loop_
_entity_poly.entity_id
_entity_poly.type
_entity_poly.pdbx_seq_one_letter_code
_entity_poly.pdbx_strand_id
1 'polypeptide(L)'
;GDEQYISYYDGDGYLVLGKRKLDSDQWTLKRTQYKGNVKDAHNIISMMLDGEGYLHLSFDHHGHKLNYCRSTAPYTLELGDKEPMTGVDEGNVTYPEFYPLNGGDLLFVYRSGSSGRGNLVMNHYSVKEKKWNRVQDVLIDGEDQRNAYWQLYVDEQGTIHLSWVWRETWHVETNHDLCYARSYDNGVT
;
A
#
# COMPACT_ATOMS: atom_id res chain seq x y z
N GLY A 1 -10.57 -14.11 10.50
CA GLY A 1 -9.50 -14.57 11.39
C GLY A 1 -9.74 -14.10 12.81
N ASP A 2 -9.06 -14.70 13.76
CA ASP A 2 -9.17 -14.44 15.21
C ASP A 2 -7.95 -13.68 15.77
N GLU A 3 -7.09 -13.19 14.88
CA GLU A 3 -5.90 -12.39 15.23
C GLU A 3 -6.00 -10.94 14.75
N GLN A 4 -5.45 -10.03 15.54
CA GLN A 4 -5.25 -8.63 15.22
C GLN A 4 -3.76 -8.37 15.01
N TYR A 5 -3.42 -7.58 13.99
CA TYR A 5 -2.05 -7.16 13.68
C TYR A 5 -1.91 -5.65 13.82
N ILE A 6 -0.73 -5.20 14.26
CA ILE A 6 -0.34 -3.79 14.30
C ILE A 6 1.06 -3.60 13.74
N SER A 7 1.34 -2.39 13.28
CA SER A 7 2.68 -1.96 12.91
C SER A 7 2.91 -0.51 13.34
N TYR A 8 4.12 -0.21 13.77
CA TYR A 8 4.52 1.14 14.16
C TYR A 8 6.03 1.30 14.08
N TYR A 9 6.51 2.54 14.11
CA TYR A 9 7.93 2.83 14.33
C TYR A 9 8.18 3.07 15.82
N ASP A 10 9.21 2.45 16.36
CA ASP A 10 9.63 2.73 17.75
C ASP A 10 10.44 4.04 17.86
N GLY A 11 10.86 4.39 19.07
CA GLY A 11 11.61 5.62 19.35
C GLY A 11 12.97 5.71 18.64
N ASP A 12 13.53 4.60 18.19
CA ASP A 12 14.76 4.53 17.41
C ASP A 12 14.52 4.47 15.88
N GLY A 13 13.24 4.54 15.47
CA GLY A 13 12.79 4.48 14.08
C GLY A 13 12.72 3.07 13.48
N TYR A 14 12.84 2.01 14.29
CA TYR A 14 12.66 0.66 13.77
C TYR A 14 11.18 0.34 13.57
N LEU A 15 10.89 -0.36 12.47
CA LEU A 15 9.59 -0.97 12.23
C LEU A 15 9.38 -2.10 13.23
N VAL A 16 8.29 -2.01 13.99
CA VAL A 16 7.84 -3.03 14.94
C VAL A 16 6.52 -3.60 14.46
N LEU A 17 6.42 -4.90 14.45
CA LEU A 17 5.19 -5.64 14.18
C LEU A 17 4.65 -6.22 15.48
N GLY A 18 3.33 -6.29 15.59
CA GLY A 18 2.68 -6.94 16.70
C GLY A 18 1.49 -7.77 16.24
N LYS A 19 1.21 -8.83 16.99
CA LYS A 19 -0.04 -9.58 16.84
C LYS A 19 -0.59 -10.04 18.18
N ARG A 20 -1.89 -10.20 18.25
CA ARG A 20 -2.60 -10.81 19.38
C ARG A 20 -3.82 -11.57 18.89
N LYS A 21 -4.32 -12.49 19.70
CA LYS A 21 -5.68 -13.02 19.53
C LYS A 21 -6.71 -11.97 19.93
N LEU A 22 -7.86 -11.94 19.27
CA LEU A 22 -8.93 -10.98 19.55
C LEU A 22 -9.53 -11.13 20.97
N ASP A 23 -9.46 -12.32 21.54
CA ASP A 23 -9.91 -12.65 22.89
C ASP A 23 -8.83 -12.46 23.98
N SER A 24 -7.69 -11.86 23.64
CA SER A 24 -6.53 -11.70 24.54
C SER A 24 -5.97 -10.28 24.47
N ASP A 25 -5.55 -9.74 25.60
CA ASP A 25 -4.81 -8.47 25.67
C ASP A 25 -3.29 -8.65 25.57
N GLN A 26 -2.83 -9.91 25.38
CA GLN A 26 -1.40 -10.22 25.30
C GLN A 26 -0.90 -10.06 23.86
N TRP A 27 -0.02 -9.05 23.66
CA TRP A 27 0.66 -8.80 22.39
C TRP A 27 1.97 -9.57 22.29
N THR A 28 2.19 -10.21 21.16
CA THR A 28 3.52 -10.64 20.73
C THR A 28 4.08 -9.55 19.84
N LEU A 29 5.21 -8.95 20.23
CA LEU A 29 5.86 -7.87 19.50
C LEU A 29 7.19 -8.34 18.90
N LYS A 30 7.50 -7.88 17.71
CA LYS A 30 8.76 -8.14 17.00
C LYS A 30 9.33 -6.84 16.43
N ARG A 31 10.48 -6.42 16.92
CA ARG A 31 11.30 -5.38 16.28
C ARG A 31 11.98 -5.99 15.07
N THR A 32 11.75 -5.41 13.90
CA THR A 32 12.32 -5.90 12.64
C THR A 32 13.71 -5.31 12.39
N GLN A 33 14.36 -5.77 11.32
CA GLN A 33 15.64 -5.22 10.84
C GLN A 33 15.49 -3.88 10.10
N TYR A 34 14.26 -3.43 9.83
CA TYR A 34 13.97 -2.26 9.00
C TYR A 34 13.75 -1.00 9.82
N LYS A 35 14.15 0.13 9.25
CA LYS A 35 13.92 1.47 9.80
C LYS A 35 13.18 2.35 8.79
N GLY A 36 12.49 3.36 9.31
CA GLY A 36 11.93 4.45 8.54
C GLY A 36 12.28 5.83 9.13
N ASN A 37 12.08 6.86 8.34
CA ASN A 37 12.26 8.24 8.77
C ASN A 37 11.02 8.74 9.53
N VAL A 38 11.02 8.61 10.85
CA VAL A 38 9.92 9.02 11.73
C VAL A 38 9.73 10.53 11.85
N LYS A 39 10.60 11.34 11.23
CA LYS A 39 10.49 12.81 11.24
C LYS A 39 9.57 13.32 10.13
N ASP A 40 9.20 12.47 9.18
CA ASP A 40 8.30 12.80 8.08
C ASP A 40 6.99 12.01 8.24
N ALA A 41 5.90 12.71 8.49
CA ALA A 41 4.58 12.12 8.70
C ALA A 41 3.99 11.42 7.45
N HIS A 42 4.58 11.61 6.27
CA HIS A 42 4.18 10.87 5.06
C HIS A 42 4.68 9.42 5.04
N ASN A 43 5.68 9.08 5.86
CA ASN A 43 6.30 7.77 5.90
C ASN A 43 5.45 6.75 6.68
N ILE A 44 4.23 6.57 6.24
CA ILE A 44 3.28 5.60 6.80
C ILE A 44 3.76 4.16 6.59
N ILE A 45 3.18 3.25 7.35
CA ILE A 45 3.30 1.80 7.16
C ILE A 45 1.96 1.30 6.65
N SER A 46 1.97 0.65 5.49
CA SER A 46 0.83 -0.10 4.97
C SER A 46 1.08 -1.59 5.11
N MET A 47 0.09 -2.33 5.58
CA MET A 47 0.22 -3.73 5.94
C MET A 47 -1.07 -4.49 5.64
N MET A 48 -0.96 -5.70 5.07
CA MET A 48 -2.11 -6.57 4.80
C MET A 48 -1.70 -8.04 4.82
N LEU A 49 -2.58 -8.92 5.28
CA LEU A 49 -2.46 -10.37 5.12
C LEU A 49 -3.09 -10.79 3.79
N ASP A 50 -2.41 -11.66 3.06
CA ASP A 50 -3.01 -12.34 1.91
C ASP A 50 -3.86 -13.55 2.34
N GLY A 51 -4.51 -14.19 1.39
CA GLY A 51 -5.39 -15.34 1.63
C GLY A 51 -4.67 -16.60 2.12
N GLU A 52 -3.36 -16.70 2.00
CA GLU A 52 -2.52 -17.77 2.56
C GLU A 52 -1.94 -17.39 3.94
N GLY A 53 -2.18 -16.16 4.42
CA GLY A 53 -1.73 -15.67 5.73
C GLY A 53 -0.33 -15.06 5.71
N TYR A 54 0.26 -14.79 4.56
CA TYR A 54 1.50 -14.03 4.49
C TYR A 54 1.22 -12.55 4.71
N LEU A 55 2.07 -11.93 5.52
CA LEU A 55 2.01 -10.50 5.81
C LEU A 55 2.80 -9.73 4.76
N HIS A 56 2.15 -8.82 4.05
CA HIS A 56 2.74 -7.90 3.10
C HIS A 56 2.90 -6.52 3.74
N LEU A 57 4.07 -5.90 3.58
CA LEU A 57 4.37 -4.58 4.14
C LEU A 57 5.02 -3.67 3.11
N SER A 58 4.60 -2.40 3.15
CA SER A 58 5.26 -1.30 2.45
C SER A 58 5.39 -0.12 3.40
N PHE A 59 6.56 0.54 3.46
CA PHE A 59 6.86 1.51 4.51
C PHE A 59 7.93 2.51 4.07
N ASP A 60 7.96 3.68 4.74
CA ASP A 60 9.01 4.70 4.60
C ASP A 60 9.06 5.33 3.20
N HIS A 61 7.91 5.83 2.72
CA HIS A 61 7.80 6.40 1.38
C HIS A 61 7.35 7.86 1.39
N HIS A 62 8.20 8.72 0.88
CA HIS A 62 7.88 10.07 0.43
C HIS A 62 8.78 10.41 -0.76
N GLY A 63 8.42 9.88 -1.94
CA GLY A 63 9.23 10.00 -3.14
C GLY A 63 10.49 9.12 -3.13
N HIS A 64 10.43 7.94 -2.51
CA HIS A 64 11.54 6.99 -2.41
C HIS A 64 11.28 5.73 -3.24
N LYS A 65 12.37 4.99 -3.54
CA LYS A 65 12.25 3.66 -4.12
C LYS A 65 11.36 2.77 -3.25
N LEU A 66 10.59 1.88 -3.87
CA LEU A 66 9.71 0.95 -3.18
C LEU A 66 10.47 0.16 -2.08
N ASN A 67 9.97 0.27 -0.87
CA ASN A 67 10.30 -0.58 0.26
C ASN A 67 9.13 -1.53 0.47
N TYR A 68 9.23 -2.71 -0.10
CA TYR A 68 8.25 -3.78 0.06
C TYR A 68 8.95 -5.04 0.53
N CYS A 69 8.35 -5.74 1.46
CA CYS A 69 8.76 -7.07 1.88
C CYS A 69 7.55 -7.90 2.32
N ARG A 70 7.76 -9.19 2.43
CA ARG A 70 6.73 -10.16 2.86
C ARG A 70 7.25 -10.96 4.04
N SER A 71 6.34 -11.50 4.85
CA SER A 71 6.70 -12.45 5.90
C SER A 71 7.29 -13.75 5.32
N THR A 72 8.19 -14.38 6.07
CA THR A 72 8.88 -15.62 5.64
C THR A 72 8.01 -16.86 5.70
N ALA A 73 6.90 -16.79 6.43
CA ALA A 73 5.90 -17.86 6.55
C ALA A 73 4.51 -17.25 6.89
N PRO A 74 3.43 -18.01 6.71
CA PRO A 74 2.10 -17.58 7.13
C PRO A 74 2.04 -17.23 8.61
N TYR A 75 1.33 -16.15 8.93
CA TYR A 75 1.04 -15.68 10.30
C TYR A 75 2.27 -15.43 11.19
N THR A 76 3.47 -15.32 10.61
CA THR A 76 4.69 -14.93 11.35
C THR A 76 4.93 -13.42 11.29
N LEU A 77 5.65 -12.90 12.29
CA LEU A 77 6.17 -11.51 12.29
C LEU A 77 7.60 -11.41 11.76
N GLU A 78 8.18 -12.53 11.28
CA GLU A 78 9.50 -12.54 10.66
C GLU A 78 9.39 -12.07 9.21
N LEU A 79 10.11 -11.02 8.85
CA LEU A 79 10.13 -10.45 7.51
C LEU A 79 11.32 -10.95 6.70
N GLY A 80 11.07 -11.25 5.43
CA GLY A 80 12.09 -11.50 4.44
C GLY A 80 12.81 -10.22 3.98
N ASP A 81 13.69 -10.36 2.99
CA ASP A 81 14.36 -9.23 2.35
C ASP A 81 13.38 -8.35 1.57
N LYS A 82 13.83 -7.10 1.31
CA LYS A 82 13.08 -6.21 0.42
C LYS A 82 13.15 -6.73 -1.01
N GLU A 83 12.02 -6.77 -1.67
CA GLU A 83 11.89 -7.22 -3.04
C GLU A 83 11.06 -6.24 -3.90
N PRO A 84 11.23 -6.19 -5.22
CA PRO A 84 10.34 -5.45 -6.09
C PRO A 84 8.99 -6.19 -6.19
N MET A 85 7.93 -5.47 -6.54
CA MET A 85 6.64 -6.07 -6.92
C MET A 85 6.65 -6.43 -8.41
N THR A 86 6.64 -5.42 -9.28
CA THR A 86 6.64 -5.56 -10.74
C THR A 86 7.95 -5.08 -11.38
N GLY A 87 8.70 -4.24 -10.66
CA GLY A 87 9.89 -3.55 -11.16
C GLY A 87 9.59 -2.33 -12.02
N VAL A 88 8.30 -1.97 -12.18
CA VAL A 88 7.86 -0.84 -13.03
C VAL A 88 7.31 0.28 -12.14
N ASP A 89 7.74 1.53 -12.37
CA ASP A 89 7.32 2.75 -11.65
C ASP A 89 7.57 2.74 -10.12
N GLU A 90 8.50 1.91 -9.66
CA GLU A 90 8.82 1.70 -8.25
C GLU A 90 9.95 2.60 -7.74
N GLY A 91 10.41 3.55 -8.56
CA GLY A 91 11.55 4.42 -8.21
C GLY A 91 11.19 5.61 -7.33
N ASN A 92 9.93 6.05 -7.33
CA ASN A 92 9.48 7.28 -6.68
C ASN A 92 8.07 7.11 -6.09
N VAL A 93 7.98 6.33 -5.00
CA VAL A 93 6.72 5.91 -4.37
C VAL A 93 6.33 6.85 -3.24
N THR A 94 5.03 7.20 -3.16
CA THR A 94 4.41 7.87 -2.00
C THR A 94 3.01 7.33 -1.77
N TYR A 95 2.56 7.31 -0.53
CA TYR A 95 1.23 6.84 -0.09
C TYR A 95 0.91 5.41 -0.52
N PRO A 96 1.74 4.41 -0.13
CA PRO A 96 1.45 3.02 -0.42
C PRO A 96 0.24 2.53 0.39
N GLU A 97 -0.70 1.86 -0.26
CA GLU A 97 -1.90 1.32 0.39
C GLU A 97 -2.22 -0.08 -0.13
N PHE A 98 -2.41 -1.03 0.79
CA PHE A 98 -2.91 -2.37 0.47
C PHE A 98 -4.41 -2.44 0.69
N TYR A 99 -5.10 -3.18 -0.18
CA TYR A 99 -6.52 -3.50 -0.06
C TYR A 99 -6.72 -5.00 -0.29
N PRO A 100 -7.54 -5.67 0.56
CA PRO A 100 -7.88 -7.06 0.35
C PRO A 100 -8.89 -7.20 -0.78
N LEU A 101 -8.75 -8.27 -1.56
CA LEU A 101 -9.72 -8.69 -2.56
C LEU A 101 -10.40 -9.99 -2.14
N ASN A 102 -11.56 -10.27 -2.74
CA ASN A 102 -12.22 -11.55 -2.60
C ASN A 102 -11.30 -12.68 -3.08
N GLY A 103 -11.27 -13.79 -2.35
CA GLY A 103 -10.37 -14.91 -2.66
C GLY A 103 -8.97 -14.81 -2.06
N GLY A 104 -8.66 -13.70 -1.37
CA GLY A 104 -7.40 -13.51 -0.66
C GLY A 104 -6.29 -12.83 -1.45
N ASP A 105 -6.54 -12.47 -2.69
CA ASP A 105 -5.67 -11.62 -3.48
C ASP A 105 -5.59 -10.20 -2.88
N LEU A 106 -4.59 -9.41 -3.25
CA LEU A 106 -4.40 -8.06 -2.76
C LEU A 106 -4.30 -7.06 -3.91
N LEU A 107 -4.80 -5.84 -3.68
CA LEU A 107 -4.39 -4.66 -4.44
C LEU A 107 -3.33 -3.88 -3.68
N PHE A 108 -2.45 -3.24 -4.41
CA PHE A 108 -1.48 -2.28 -3.89
C PHE A 108 -1.51 -1.02 -4.77
N VAL A 109 -1.80 0.10 -4.15
CA VAL A 109 -1.99 1.39 -4.84
C VAL A 109 -1.00 2.40 -4.28
N TYR A 110 -0.41 3.21 -5.14
CA TYR A 110 0.54 4.24 -4.74
C TYR A 110 0.66 5.34 -5.80
N ARG A 111 1.15 6.50 -5.40
CA ARG A 111 1.60 7.52 -6.34
C ARG A 111 3.02 7.21 -6.79
N SER A 112 3.23 7.10 -8.11
CA SER A 112 4.55 7.18 -8.74
C SER A 112 4.78 8.61 -9.21
N GLY A 113 5.87 9.26 -8.75
CA GLY A 113 6.16 10.66 -9.04
C GLY A 113 6.00 11.58 -7.83
N SER A 114 5.79 12.88 -8.06
CA SER A 114 5.77 13.91 -7.04
C SER A 114 4.40 14.60 -6.91
N SER A 115 4.24 15.44 -5.89
CA SER A 115 3.08 16.32 -5.76
C SER A 115 3.01 17.29 -6.93
N GLY A 116 1.85 17.38 -7.58
CA GLY A 116 1.63 18.18 -8.80
C GLY A 116 2.15 17.51 -10.08
N ARG A 117 2.79 16.34 -9.99
CA ARG A 117 3.34 15.63 -11.17
C ARG A 117 3.53 14.15 -10.83
N GLY A 118 2.50 13.35 -10.95
CA GLY A 118 2.59 11.93 -10.62
C GLY A 118 1.37 11.14 -11.03
N ASN A 119 1.56 9.86 -11.20
CA ASN A 119 0.57 8.90 -11.63
C ASN A 119 0.07 8.05 -10.47
N LEU A 120 -1.21 7.72 -10.45
CA LEU A 120 -1.73 6.68 -9.57
C LEU A 120 -1.53 5.33 -10.23
N VAL A 121 -0.88 4.44 -9.52
CA VAL A 121 -0.49 3.11 -10.01
C VAL A 121 -1.17 2.05 -9.17
N MET A 122 -1.61 0.97 -9.81
CA MET A 122 -2.25 -0.17 -9.15
C MET A 122 -1.58 -1.48 -9.57
N ASN A 123 -1.15 -2.25 -8.59
CA ASN A 123 -0.66 -3.62 -8.75
C ASN A 123 -1.62 -4.61 -8.07
N HIS A 124 -1.74 -5.80 -8.64
CA HIS A 124 -2.54 -6.91 -8.13
C HIS A 124 -1.62 -8.07 -7.74
N TYR A 125 -1.76 -8.58 -6.52
CA TYR A 125 -1.11 -9.79 -6.05
C TYR A 125 -2.03 -10.97 -6.24
N SER A 126 -1.61 -11.96 -7.00
CA SER A 126 -2.31 -13.24 -7.11
C SER A 126 -1.75 -14.24 -6.10
N VAL A 127 -2.56 -14.65 -5.15
CA VAL A 127 -2.21 -15.70 -4.18
C VAL A 127 -1.88 -17.00 -4.90
N LYS A 128 -2.62 -17.32 -5.96
CA LYS A 128 -2.42 -18.53 -6.77
C LYS A 128 -1.06 -18.55 -7.47
N GLU A 129 -0.66 -17.39 -8.04
CA GLU A 129 0.60 -17.27 -8.79
C GLU A 129 1.77 -16.87 -7.90
N LYS A 130 1.49 -16.41 -6.68
CA LYS A 130 2.45 -15.83 -5.70
C LYS A 130 3.24 -14.68 -6.31
N LYS A 131 2.57 -13.83 -7.09
CA LYS A 131 3.20 -12.80 -7.91
C LYS A 131 2.36 -11.53 -7.96
N TRP A 132 3.06 -10.39 -7.99
CA TRP A 132 2.51 -9.09 -8.33
C TRP A 132 2.44 -8.90 -9.83
N ASN A 133 1.33 -8.39 -10.31
CA ASN A 133 1.10 -8.02 -11.71
C ASN A 133 0.62 -6.57 -11.76
N ARG A 134 1.04 -5.82 -12.77
CA ARG A 134 0.49 -4.49 -13.06
C ARG A 134 -0.92 -4.67 -13.61
N VAL A 135 -1.92 -3.95 -13.06
CA VAL A 135 -3.31 -4.05 -13.53
C VAL A 135 -3.49 -3.27 -14.82
N GLN A 136 -2.99 -2.04 -14.85
CA GLN A 136 -2.99 -1.15 -16.03
C GLN A 136 -1.63 -0.44 -16.06
N ASP A 137 -1.21 0.08 -17.20
CA ASP A 137 0.02 0.87 -17.31
C ASP A 137 0.01 2.03 -16.32
N VAL A 138 -1.10 2.77 -16.27
CA VAL A 138 -1.39 3.84 -15.31
C VAL A 138 -2.89 3.80 -14.98
N LEU A 139 -3.25 3.81 -13.69
CA LEU A 139 -4.65 3.84 -13.26
C LEU A 139 -5.24 5.25 -13.46
N ILE A 140 -4.56 6.28 -12.95
CA ILE A 140 -4.90 7.69 -13.16
C ILE A 140 -3.63 8.40 -13.63
N ASP A 141 -3.64 8.87 -14.87
CA ASP A 141 -2.52 9.58 -15.48
C ASP A 141 -2.53 11.05 -15.07
N GLY A 142 -1.45 11.50 -14.45
CA GLY A 142 -1.21 12.91 -14.13
C GLY A 142 -0.75 13.76 -15.31
N GLU A 143 -0.56 13.14 -16.49
CA GLU A 143 -0.18 13.84 -17.74
C GLU A 143 1.10 14.68 -17.61
N ASP A 144 1.95 14.34 -16.62
CA ASP A 144 3.13 15.11 -16.21
C ASP A 144 2.83 16.57 -15.81
N GLN A 145 1.57 16.88 -15.48
CA GLN A 145 1.09 18.24 -15.17
C GLN A 145 0.34 18.32 -13.85
N ARG A 146 -0.11 17.18 -13.29
CA ARG A 146 -0.91 17.11 -12.07
C ARG A 146 -0.75 15.73 -11.42
N ASN A 147 -1.37 15.54 -10.27
CA ASN A 147 -1.54 14.20 -9.68
C ASN A 147 -2.90 14.07 -9.00
N ALA A 148 -3.38 12.85 -8.89
CA ALA A 148 -4.54 12.50 -8.08
C ALA A 148 -4.16 12.46 -6.59
N TYR A 149 -5.00 13.04 -5.71
CA TYR A 149 -5.08 12.72 -4.29
C TYR A 149 -6.35 11.93 -4.06
N TRP A 150 -6.23 10.67 -3.68
CA TRP A 150 -7.31 9.69 -3.77
C TRP A 150 -7.75 9.14 -2.41
N GLN A 151 -8.92 8.53 -2.43
CA GLN A 151 -9.41 7.57 -1.46
C GLN A 151 -9.94 6.36 -2.24
N LEU A 152 -9.56 5.16 -1.82
CA LEU A 152 -10.00 3.92 -2.43
C LEU A 152 -10.70 3.05 -1.38
N TYR A 153 -11.71 2.35 -1.78
CA TYR A 153 -12.43 1.38 -0.96
C TYR A 153 -12.84 0.19 -1.82
N VAL A 154 -12.68 -1.00 -1.28
CA VAL A 154 -13.20 -2.25 -1.89
C VAL A 154 -14.37 -2.71 -1.03
N ASP A 155 -15.56 -2.78 -1.62
CA ASP A 155 -16.77 -3.18 -0.92
C ASP A 155 -16.87 -4.71 -0.74
N GLU A 156 -17.89 -5.18 0.00
CA GLU A 156 -18.11 -6.60 0.27
C GLU A 156 -18.39 -7.43 -1.00
N GLN A 157 -18.86 -6.79 -2.08
CA GLN A 157 -19.08 -7.40 -3.39
C GLN A 157 -17.80 -7.47 -4.22
N GLY A 158 -16.71 -6.84 -3.76
CA GLY A 158 -15.45 -6.73 -4.47
C GLY A 158 -15.39 -5.57 -5.46
N THR A 159 -16.39 -4.65 -5.43
CA THR A 159 -16.35 -3.44 -6.24
C THR A 159 -15.29 -2.49 -5.70
N ILE A 160 -14.41 -2.02 -6.56
CA ILE A 160 -13.44 -0.98 -6.23
C ILE A 160 -14.11 0.37 -6.46
N HIS A 161 -14.14 1.21 -5.44
CA HIS A 161 -14.58 2.59 -5.49
C HIS A 161 -13.36 3.50 -5.35
N LEU A 162 -13.17 4.42 -6.28
CA LEU A 162 -12.06 5.37 -6.29
C LEU A 162 -12.61 6.79 -6.41
N SER A 163 -12.28 7.65 -5.47
CA SER A 163 -12.52 9.09 -5.58
C SER A 163 -11.21 9.84 -5.47
N TRP A 164 -11.10 10.96 -6.17
CA TRP A 164 -9.89 11.79 -6.09
C TRP A 164 -10.19 13.24 -6.38
N VAL A 165 -9.28 14.11 -5.92
CA VAL A 165 -9.15 15.48 -6.39
C VAL A 165 -7.85 15.61 -7.17
N TRP A 166 -7.84 16.46 -8.19
CA TRP A 166 -6.63 16.83 -8.90
C TRP A 166 -5.82 17.85 -8.10
N ARG A 167 -4.50 17.81 -8.22
CA ARG A 167 -3.57 18.81 -7.71
C ARG A 167 -2.57 19.16 -8.80
N GLU A 168 -2.52 20.44 -9.17
CA GLU A 168 -1.70 20.96 -10.28
C GLU A 168 -0.25 21.25 -9.86
N THR A 169 -0.03 21.63 -8.59
CA THR A 169 1.29 21.95 -8.06
C THR A 169 1.48 21.35 -6.66
N TRP A 170 2.61 21.59 -6.04
CA TRP A 170 2.82 21.20 -4.63
C TRP A 170 1.99 22.03 -3.63
N HIS A 171 1.37 23.13 -4.06
CA HIS A 171 0.51 23.97 -3.23
C HIS A 171 -0.89 23.35 -3.06
N VAL A 172 -1.35 23.24 -1.81
CA VAL A 172 -2.65 22.60 -1.49
C VAL A 172 -3.85 23.35 -2.07
N GLU A 173 -3.77 24.66 -2.25
CA GLU A 173 -4.81 25.50 -2.84
C GLU A 173 -5.05 25.22 -4.33
N THR A 174 -4.17 24.45 -4.97
CA THR A 174 -4.36 24.01 -6.36
C THR A 174 -5.18 22.71 -6.49
N ASN A 175 -5.74 22.23 -5.39
CA ASN A 175 -6.70 21.13 -5.44
C ASN A 175 -8.01 21.59 -6.08
N HIS A 176 -8.51 20.79 -7.01
CA HIS A 176 -9.79 21.06 -7.69
C HIS A 176 -10.47 19.75 -8.14
N ASP A 177 -11.73 19.86 -8.52
CA ASP A 177 -12.58 18.80 -9.05
C ASP A 177 -12.58 17.50 -8.23
N LEU A 178 -13.73 17.17 -7.65
CA LEU A 178 -13.95 15.86 -7.06
C LEU A 178 -14.40 14.89 -8.15
N CYS A 179 -13.56 13.91 -8.41
CA CYS A 179 -13.77 12.86 -9.40
C CYS A 179 -14.14 11.54 -8.72
N TYR A 180 -14.80 10.66 -9.46
CA TYR A 180 -15.17 9.32 -9.00
C TYR A 180 -15.15 8.33 -10.16
N ALA A 181 -14.64 7.12 -9.88
CA ALA A 181 -14.71 5.96 -10.74
C ALA A 181 -14.99 4.70 -9.92
N ARG A 182 -15.43 3.64 -10.58
CA ARG A 182 -15.58 2.31 -9.96
C ARG A 182 -15.23 1.22 -10.95
N SER A 183 -14.77 0.09 -10.42
CA SER A 183 -14.46 -1.11 -11.19
C SER A 183 -15.12 -2.34 -10.55
N TYR A 184 -15.61 -3.25 -11.40
CA TYR A 184 -16.20 -4.53 -10.99
C TYR A 184 -15.31 -5.73 -11.32
N ASP A 185 -14.13 -5.51 -11.87
CA ASP A 185 -13.21 -6.52 -12.40
C ASP A 185 -11.77 -6.33 -11.90
N ASN A 186 -11.64 -5.98 -10.62
CA ASN A 186 -10.37 -5.76 -9.93
C ASN A 186 -9.49 -4.67 -10.57
N GLY A 187 -10.11 -3.63 -11.13
CA GLY A 187 -9.41 -2.48 -11.68
C GLY A 187 -8.98 -2.63 -13.13
N VAL A 188 -9.45 -3.67 -13.84
CA VAL A 188 -9.12 -3.88 -15.26
C VAL A 188 -9.86 -2.87 -16.15
N THR A 189 -11.13 -2.56 -15.79
CA THR A 189 -11.93 -1.50 -16.44
C THR A 189 -12.65 -0.65 -15.41
#